data_470b3abe6b6cebf71b6c3f431561fd1d
#
_entry.id   470b3abe6b6cebf71b6c3f431561fd1d
#
_cell.length_a   1.000
_cell.length_b   1.000
_cell.length_c   1.000
_cell.angle_alpha   90.00
_cell.angle_beta   90.00
_cell.angle_gamma   90.00
#
_symmetry.space_group_name_H-M   'P 1'
#
loop_
_entity.id
_entity.type
_entity.pdbx_description
1 polymer ?
#
loop_
_entity_poly.entity_id
_entity_poly.type
_entity_poly.pdbx_seq_one_letter_code
_entity_poly.pdbx_strand_id
1 'polypeptide(L)'
;MFDTNVMLLKRNRDSVAFNKREGLTRSSFAAVVTACLIAAGAAFALLVHLLVPLSFNVAATLAVQSISFPGLQEFMRLVSGFGNAPKVVIITVIALMACNKRREAFFLTASGLGGWFIAMQLKHLFASARPTSDVVNVFHQWPTGSFPSGHLVFYVCYFGFLYFIAREKLPAKSIFRPLVLVTLAVLIALVGLSRLYLGEHWLSDLPGSYLLGAFWLYVCLKLYRLWAGARDRQRFMAESIAGYR
;
A
#
# COMPACT_ATOMS: atom_id res chain seq x y z
N MET A 1 49.68 -25.93 -25.37
CA MET A 1 49.45 -24.72 -24.53
C MET A 1 48.10 -24.01 -24.82
N PHE A 2 47.15 -24.72 -25.45
CA PHE A 2 45.85 -24.13 -25.89
C PHE A 2 44.61 -24.57 -25.07
N ASP A 3 44.77 -25.43 -24.07
CA ASP A 3 43.60 -26.08 -23.41
C ASP A 3 43.15 -25.44 -22.09
N THR A 4 44.04 -24.69 -21.45
CA THR A 4 43.76 -24.12 -20.10
C THR A 4 42.78 -22.94 -20.15
N ASN A 5 42.83 -22.12 -21.19
CA ASN A 5 41.95 -20.98 -21.38
C ASN A 5 40.51 -21.39 -21.72
N VAL A 6 40.35 -22.46 -22.51
CA VAL A 6 39.05 -23.02 -22.87
C VAL A 6 38.36 -23.63 -21.63
N MET A 7 39.14 -24.31 -20.76
CA MET A 7 38.64 -24.87 -19.51
C MET A 7 38.19 -23.80 -18.50
N LEU A 8 38.95 -22.70 -18.39
CA LEU A 8 38.58 -21.54 -17.52
C LEU A 8 37.35 -20.84 -18.02
N LEU A 9 37.17 -20.64 -19.31
CA LEU A 9 35.99 -20.03 -19.91
C LEU A 9 34.74 -20.91 -19.72
N LYS A 10 34.87 -22.22 -19.84
CA LYS A 10 33.77 -23.18 -19.61
C LYS A 10 33.35 -23.18 -18.13
N ARG A 11 34.30 -23.25 -17.19
CA ARG A 11 34.07 -23.20 -15.75
C ARG A 11 33.41 -21.89 -15.31
N ASN A 12 33.78 -20.77 -15.94
CA ASN A 12 33.17 -19.46 -15.67
C ASN A 12 31.73 -19.39 -16.19
N ARG A 13 31.43 -19.95 -17.36
CA ARG A 13 30.07 -20.07 -17.90
C ARG A 13 29.17 -20.93 -17.02
N ASP A 14 29.68 -22.08 -16.58
CA ASP A 14 28.89 -23.01 -15.74
C ASP A 14 28.60 -22.42 -14.37
N SER A 15 29.53 -21.70 -13.74
CA SER A 15 29.33 -21.01 -12.50
C SER A 15 28.32 -19.83 -12.62
N VAL A 16 28.36 -19.07 -13.71
CA VAL A 16 27.40 -18.01 -14.00
C VAL A 16 26.00 -18.58 -14.26
N ALA A 17 25.90 -19.69 -15.00
CA ALA A 17 24.63 -20.37 -15.26
C ALA A 17 24.06 -21.01 -14.01
N PHE A 18 24.88 -21.58 -13.14
CA PHE A 18 24.47 -22.12 -11.84
C PHE A 18 23.93 -21.02 -10.90
N ASN A 19 24.68 -19.93 -10.71
CA ASN A 19 24.24 -18.79 -9.91
C ASN A 19 22.95 -18.16 -10.45
N LYS A 20 22.75 -18.12 -11.76
CA LYS A 20 21.54 -17.62 -12.38
C LYS A 20 20.34 -18.54 -12.12
N ARG A 21 20.53 -19.86 -12.14
CA ARG A 21 19.47 -20.84 -11.80
C ARG A 21 19.10 -20.80 -10.33
N GLU A 22 20.06 -20.73 -9.41
CA GLU A 22 19.77 -20.57 -7.97
C GLU A 22 19.06 -19.25 -7.66
N GLY A 23 19.47 -18.14 -8.30
CA GLY A 23 18.79 -16.86 -8.15
C GLY A 23 17.34 -16.90 -8.64
N LEU A 24 17.04 -17.61 -9.74
CA LEU A 24 15.69 -17.79 -10.27
C LEU A 24 14.84 -18.67 -9.34
N THR A 25 15.36 -19.77 -8.81
CA THR A 25 14.63 -20.65 -7.89
C THR A 25 14.33 -19.98 -6.56
N ARG A 26 15.28 -19.24 -5.99
CA ARG A 26 15.07 -18.45 -4.76
C ARG A 26 14.04 -17.35 -4.96
N SER A 27 14.07 -16.65 -6.10
CA SER A 27 13.08 -15.62 -6.44
C SER A 27 11.68 -16.21 -6.62
N SER A 28 11.56 -17.38 -7.27
CA SER A 28 10.29 -18.07 -7.46
C SER A 28 9.72 -18.60 -6.14
N PHE A 29 10.57 -19.19 -5.30
CA PHE A 29 10.17 -19.65 -3.97
C PHE A 29 9.67 -18.49 -3.09
N ALA A 30 10.42 -17.39 -3.03
CA ALA A 30 10.00 -16.20 -2.30
C ALA A 30 8.67 -15.63 -2.81
N ALA A 31 8.45 -15.65 -4.14
CA ALA A 31 7.20 -15.21 -4.74
C ALA A 31 6.02 -16.11 -4.33
N VAL A 32 6.20 -17.43 -4.33
CA VAL A 32 5.18 -18.40 -3.89
C VAL A 32 4.86 -18.22 -2.41
N VAL A 33 5.85 -18.14 -1.55
CA VAL A 33 5.65 -17.90 -0.11
C VAL A 33 4.89 -16.57 0.12
N THR A 34 5.28 -15.51 -0.57
CA THR A 34 4.58 -14.22 -0.48
C THR A 34 3.12 -14.35 -0.92
N ALA A 35 2.86 -15.03 -2.03
CA ALA A 35 1.49 -15.25 -2.52
C ALA A 35 0.65 -16.07 -1.51
N CYS A 36 1.22 -17.13 -0.93
CA CYS A 36 0.55 -17.93 0.11
C CYS A 36 0.25 -17.11 1.37
N LEU A 37 1.18 -16.29 1.83
CA LEU A 37 0.96 -15.41 2.99
C LEU A 37 -0.13 -14.38 2.72
N ILE A 38 -0.16 -13.81 1.53
CA ILE A 38 -1.21 -12.87 1.11
C ILE A 38 -2.56 -13.58 1.06
N ALA A 39 -2.63 -14.76 0.46
CA ALA A 39 -3.87 -15.55 0.37
C ALA A 39 -4.38 -15.95 1.77
N ALA A 40 -3.49 -16.42 2.64
CA ALA A 40 -3.83 -16.75 4.03
C ALA A 40 -4.30 -15.51 4.82
N GLY A 41 -3.64 -14.38 4.65
CA GLY A 41 -4.04 -13.11 5.26
C GLY A 41 -5.40 -12.63 4.76
N ALA A 42 -5.67 -12.74 3.46
CA ALA A 42 -6.96 -12.39 2.87
C ALA A 42 -8.08 -13.31 3.36
N ALA A 43 -7.82 -14.62 3.43
CA ALA A 43 -8.76 -15.59 3.99
C ALA A 43 -9.05 -15.31 5.47
N PHE A 44 -8.03 -15.05 6.28
CA PHE A 44 -8.19 -14.67 7.68
C PHE A 44 -9.02 -13.39 7.83
N ALA A 45 -8.72 -12.37 7.05
CA ALA A 45 -9.46 -11.10 7.10
C ALA A 45 -10.94 -11.27 6.69
N LEU A 46 -11.20 -12.11 5.70
CA LEU A 46 -12.57 -12.45 5.30
C LEU A 46 -13.28 -13.23 6.41
N LEU A 47 -12.61 -14.20 7.04
CA LEU A 47 -13.14 -14.93 8.19
C LEU A 47 -13.48 -13.97 9.35
N VAL A 48 -12.60 -13.06 9.69
CA VAL A 48 -12.86 -12.05 10.72
C VAL A 48 -14.09 -11.22 10.37
N HIS A 49 -14.21 -10.77 9.12
CA HIS A 49 -15.37 -10.00 8.69
C HIS A 49 -16.67 -10.80 8.76
N LEU A 50 -16.65 -12.08 8.39
CA LEU A 50 -17.85 -12.94 8.36
C LEU A 50 -18.24 -13.50 9.73
N LEU A 51 -17.27 -13.80 10.60
CA LEU A 51 -17.50 -14.52 11.85
C LEU A 51 -17.60 -13.62 13.08
N VAL A 52 -17.09 -12.38 13.01
CA VAL A 52 -17.20 -11.46 14.15
C VAL A 52 -18.64 -11.01 14.32
N PRO A 53 -19.26 -11.30 15.48
CA PRO A 53 -20.65 -10.94 15.71
C PRO A 53 -20.88 -9.43 15.66
N LEU A 54 -22.07 -9.01 15.21
CA LEU A 54 -22.45 -7.58 15.22
C LEU A 54 -22.37 -6.99 16.63
N SER A 55 -22.74 -7.75 17.66
CA SER A 55 -22.65 -7.32 19.07
C SER A 55 -21.24 -6.95 19.49
N PHE A 56 -20.22 -7.70 19.02
CA PHE A 56 -18.81 -7.37 19.27
C PHE A 56 -18.40 -6.08 18.54
N ASN A 57 -18.80 -5.92 17.27
CA ASN A 57 -18.53 -4.71 16.51
C ASN A 57 -19.17 -3.47 17.17
N VAL A 58 -20.40 -3.57 17.62
CA VAL A 58 -21.10 -2.50 18.36
C VAL A 58 -20.37 -2.17 19.66
N ALA A 59 -20.06 -3.19 20.48
CA ALA A 59 -19.35 -3.00 21.75
C ALA A 59 -17.97 -2.33 21.55
N ALA A 60 -17.22 -2.76 20.55
CA ALA A 60 -15.92 -2.17 20.23
C ALA A 60 -16.04 -0.72 19.76
N THR A 61 -17.05 -0.41 18.95
CA THR A 61 -17.29 0.95 18.48
C THR A 61 -17.69 1.86 19.64
N LEU A 62 -18.62 1.43 20.50
CA LEU A 62 -19.03 2.17 21.68
C LEU A 62 -17.88 2.39 22.68
N ALA A 63 -17.03 1.37 22.88
CA ALA A 63 -15.84 1.50 23.72
C ALA A 63 -14.86 2.57 23.19
N VAL A 64 -14.67 2.66 21.87
CA VAL A 64 -13.84 3.71 21.27
C VAL A 64 -14.52 5.06 21.34
N GLN A 65 -15.83 5.13 21.13
CA GLN A 65 -16.62 6.38 21.21
C GLN A 65 -16.81 6.89 22.64
N SER A 66 -16.65 6.04 23.67
CA SER A 66 -16.67 6.48 25.07
C SER A 66 -15.46 7.33 25.45
N ILE A 67 -14.37 7.25 24.67
CA ILE A 67 -13.22 8.12 24.84
C ILE A 67 -13.62 9.50 24.32
N SER A 68 -13.74 10.48 25.20
CA SER A 68 -14.16 11.84 24.86
C SER A 68 -13.31 12.86 25.61
N PHE A 69 -12.70 13.76 24.85
CA PHE A 69 -12.06 14.98 25.36
C PHE A 69 -12.16 16.09 24.30
N PRO A 70 -12.03 17.37 24.72
CA PRO A 70 -12.16 18.49 23.78
C PRO A 70 -11.21 18.36 22.59
N GLY A 71 -11.73 18.47 21.37
CA GLY A 71 -10.95 18.42 20.14
C GLY A 71 -10.72 17.01 19.56
N LEU A 72 -11.05 15.92 20.26
CA LEU A 72 -10.84 14.56 19.76
C LEU A 72 -11.63 14.28 18.48
N GLN A 73 -12.90 14.69 18.46
CA GLN A 73 -13.76 14.51 17.29
C GLN A 73 -13.23 15.23 16.06
N GLU A 74 -12.81 16.48 16.23
CA GLU A 74 -12.20 17.30 15.17
C GLU A 74 -10.90 16.69 14.68
N PHE A 75 -10.09 16.20 15.59
CA PHE A 75 -8.86 15.47 15.24
C PHE A 75 -9.17 14.21 14.44
N MET A 76 -10.14 13.39 14.84
CA MET A 76 -10.55 12.19 14.09
C MET A 76 -11.11 12.52 12.70
N ARG A 77 -11.88 13.63 12.60
CA ARG A 77 -12.33 14.15 11.30
C ARG A 77 -11.17 14.63 10.44
N LEU A 78 -10.21 15.34 11.01
CA LEU A 78 -9.02 15.79 10.30
C LEU A 78 -8.22 14.58 9.78
N VAL A 79 -7.96 13.60 10.63
CA VAL A 79 -7.29 12.35 10.22
C VAL A 79 -8.05 11.69 9.07
N SER A 80 -9.39 11.56 9.15
CA SER A 80 -10.20 10.98 8.09
C SER A 80 -10.23 11.84 6.81
N GLY A 81 -10.13 13.17 6.94
CA GLY A 81 -10.28 14.15 5.85
C GLY A 81 -9.21 14.03 4.75
N PHE A 82 -8.01 13.56 5.07
CA PHE A 82 -6.99 13.26 4.06
C PHE A 82 -7.38 12.09 3.14
N GLY A 83 -8.44 11.35 3.46
CA GLY A 83 -9.05 10.33 2.59
C GLY A 83 -9.97 10.88 1.50
N ASN A 84 -10.09 12.21 1.37
CA ASN A 84 -10.74 12.82 0.22
C ASN A 84 -9.85 12.66 -1.01
N ALA A 85 -9.82 11.42 -1.50
CA ALA A 85 -8.84 10.88 -2.42
C ALA A 85 -8.56 11.77 -3.65
N PRO A 86 -9.55 12.28 -4.40
CA PRO A 86 -9.26 13.05 -5.62
C PRO A 86 -8.46 14.32 -5.36
N LYS A 87 -8.80 15.10 -4.33
CA LYS A 87 -8.12 16.37 -4.03
C LYS A 87 -6.66 16.17 -3.63
N VAL A 88 -6.40 15.23 -2.73
CA VAL A 88 -5.05 14.94 -2.25
C VAL A 88 -4.18 14.42 -3.39
N VAL A 89 -4.71 13.53 -4.23
CA VAL A 89 -3.99 12.98 -5.38
C VAL A 89 -3.67 14.10 -6.39
N ILE A 90 -4.64 14.91 -6.76
CA ILE A 90 -4.45 16.00 -7.74
C ILE A 90 -3.31 16.93 -7.30
N ILE A 91 -3.34 17.42 -6.06
CA ILE A 91 -2.32 18.34 -5.54
C ILE A 91 -0.93 17.70 -5.60
N THR A 92 -0.81 16.45 -5.14
CA THR A 92 0.49 15.78 -5.11
C THR A 92 1.00 15.42 -6.50
N VAL A 93 0.11 15.03 -7.41
CA VAL A 93 0.47 14.73 -8.80
C VAL A 93 0.97 15.98 -9.51
N ILE A 94 0.29 17.12 -9.34
CA ILE A 94 0.74 18.42 -9.88
C ILE A 94 2.16 18.75 -9.34
N ALA A 95 2.39 18.62 -8.03
CA ALA A 95 3.69 18.88 -7.42
C ALA A 95 4.80 17.96 -7.98
N LEU A 96 4.52 16.66 -8.11
CA LEU A 96 5.47 15.71 -8.69
C LEU A 96 5.75 15.96 -10.17
N MET A 97 4.73 16.35 -10.93
CA MET A 97 4.88 16.71 -12.34
C MET A 97 5.73 17.98 -12.50
N ALA A 98 5.49 19.00 -11.69
CA ALA A 98 6.30 20.23 -11.66
C ALA A 98 7.78 19.94 -11.33
N CYS A 99 8.06 18.92 -10.50
CA CYS A 99 9.41 18.44 -10.18
C CYS A 99 9.97 17.43 -11.19
N ASN A 100 9.36 17.24 -12.35
CA ASN A 100 9.75 16.23 -13.36
C ASN A 100 9.74 14.78 -12.87
N LYS A 101 8.93 14.46 -11.85
CA LYS A 101 8.79 13.13 -11.24
C LYS A 101 7.61 12.34 -11.82
N ARG A 102 7.51 12.29 -13.17
CA ARG A 102 6.35 11.69 -13.87
C ARG A 102 6.11 10.24 -13.52
N ARG A 103 7.16 9.46 -13.33
CA ARG A 103 7.04 8.04 -12.94
C ARG A 103 6.45 7.91 -11.53
N GLU A 104 6.97 8.67 -10.59
CA GLU A 104 6.49 8.71 -9.21
C GLU A 104 5.01 9.15 -9.17
N ALA A 105 4.65 10.17 -9.94
CA ALA A 105 3.28 10.65 -10.08
C ALA A 105 2.34 9.55 -10.62
N PHE A 106 2.75 8.84 -11.68
CA PHE A 106 1.97 7.73 -12.25
C PHE A 106 1.72 6.61 -11.24
N PHE A 107 2.79 6.12 -10.61
CA PHE A 107 2.65 5.01 -9.66
C PHE A 107 1.95 5.41 -8.35
N LEU A 108 2.10 6.66 -7.90
CA LEU A 108 1.35 7.17 -6.76
C LEU A 108 -0.15 7.19 -7.05
N THR A 109 -0.53 7.67 -8.24
CA THR A 109 -1.93 7.68 -8.71
C THR A 109 -2.46 6.25 -8.84
N ALA A 110 -1.73 5.37 -9.51
CA ALA A 110 -2.10 3.97 -9.68
C ALA A 110 -2.23 3.24 -8.34
N SER A 111 -1.35 3.52 -7.38
CA SER A 111 -1.43 2.95 -6.04
C SER A 111 -2.65 3.46 -5.30
N GLY A 112 -2.81 4.78 -5.14
CA GLY A 112 -3.89 5.36 -4.34
C GLY A 112 -5.28 5.17 -4.96
N LEU A 113 -5.47 5.67 -6.19
CA LEU A 113 -6.78 5.58 -6.87
C LEU A 113 -7.10 4.14 -7.30
N GLY A 114 -6.11 3.36 -7.72
CA GLY A 114 -6.30 1.95 -8.08
C GLY A 114 -6.76 1.13 -6.87
N GLY A 115 -6.12 1.30 -5.71
CA GLY A 115 -6.54 0.64 -4.48
C GLY A 115 -7.95 1.06 -4.04
N TRP A 116 -8.25 2.35 -4.08
CA TRP A 116 -9.59 2.87 -3.80
C TRP A 116 -10.63 2.29 -4.76
N PHE A 117 -10.36 2.27 -6.06
CA PHE A 117 -11.26 1.70 -7.06
C PHE A 117 -11.54 0.22 -6.80
N ILE A 118 -10.51 -0.59 -6.51
CA ILE A 118 -10.67 -2.01 -6.16
C ILE A 118 -11.56 -2.15 -4.92
N ALA A 119 -11.34 -1.32 -3.88
CA ALA A 119 -12.18 -1.34 -2.69
C ALA A 119 -13.66 -1.02 -3.03
N MET A 120 -13.91 -0.07 -3.94
CA MET A 120 -15.29 0.26 -4.38
C MET A 120 -15.95 -0.92 -5.10
N GLN A 121 -15.24 -1.63 -5.99
CA GLN A 121 -15.79 -2.82 -6.65
C GLN A 121 -16.12 -3.94 -5.64
N LEU A 122 -15.23 -4.17 -4.67
CA LEU A 122 -15.46 -5.19 -3.64
C LEU A 122 -16.63 -4.84 -2.71
N LYS A 123 -16.93 -3.56 -2.46
CA LYS A 123 -18.11 -3.14 -1.70
C LYS A 123 -19.42 -3.61 -2.34
N HIS A 124 -19.51 -3.54 -3.66
CA HIS A 124 -20.69 -4.05 -4.39
C HIS A 124 -20.82 -5.56 -4.28
N LEU A 125 -19.69 -6.27 -4.22
CA LEU A 125 -19.68 -7.74 -4.10
C LEU A 125 -20.11 -8.21 -2.69
N PHE A 126 -19.56 -7.56 -1.63
CA PHE A 126 -19.84 -7.97 -0.25
C PHE A 126 -21.14 -7.40 0.31
N ALA A 127 -21.59 -6.25 -0.16
CA ALA A 127 -22.82 -5.55 0.23
C ALA A 127 -23.08 -5.50 1.76
N SER A 128 -22.01 -5.45 2.58
CA SER A 128 -22.10 -5.55 4.03
C SER A 128 -22.72 -4.32 4.67
N ALA A 129 -23.54 -4.52 5.71
CA ALA A 129 -24.23 -3.44 6.41
C ALA A 129 -23.23 -2.54 7.16
N ARG A 130 -23.51 -1.23 7.14
CA ARG A 130 -22.76 -0.22 7.90
C ARG A 130 -23.30 -0.04 9.32
N PRO A 131 -22.51 0.59 10.20
CA PRO A 131 -23.02 1.17 11.44
C PRO A 131 -24.19 2.09 11.17
N THR A 132 -25.22 2.00 12.01
CA THR A 132 -26.43 2.84 11.96
C THR A 132 -26.56 3.65 13.25
N SER A 133 -27.25 4.80 13.19
CA SER A 133 -27.35 5.74 14.30
C SER A 133 -28.25 5.27 15.44
N ASP A 134 -28.97 4.17 15.26
CA ASP A 134 -29.74 3.51 16.31
C ASP A 134 -28.90 2.67 17.27
N VAL A 135 -27.67 2.29 16.86
CA VAL A 135 -26.79 1.45 17.69
C VAL A 135 -25.47 2.10 18.10
N VAL A 136 -24.95 3.06 17.31
CA VAL A 136 -23.69 3.79 17.59
C VAL A 136 -23.78 5.23 17.09
N ASN A 137 -22.87 6.11 17.53
CA ASN A 137 -22.81 7.47 16.98
C ASN A 137 -22.22 7.42 15.55
N VAL A 138 -22.99 7.84 14.55
CA VAL A 138 -22.58 7.87 13.13
C VAL A 138 -22.47 9.32 12.66
N PHE A 139 -21.27 9.74 12.29
CA PHE A 139 -21.00 11.11 11.87
C PHE A 139 -21.34 11.36 10.39
N HIS A 140 -21.23 10.34 9.55
CA HIS A 140 -21.61 10.44 8.15
C HIS A 140 -22.12 9.10 7.64
N GLN A 141 -23.32 9.13 7.03
CA GLN A 141 -23.94 7.98 6.37
C GLN A 141 -23.47 7.91 4.93
N TRP A 142 -22.89 6.78 4.56
CA TRP A 142 -22.43 6.52 3.19
C TRP A 142 -23.39 5.55 2.49
N PRO A 143 -23.74 5.79 1.20
CA PRO A 143 -24.70 4.94 0.48
C PRO A 143 -24.13 3.57 0.05
N THR A 144 -22.83 3.32 0.29
CA THR A 144 -22.14 2.09 -0.14
C THR A 144 -21.93 1.13 1.03
N GLY A 145 -21.69 -0.15 0.75
CA GLY A 145 -21.40 -1.17 1.76
C GLY A 145 -20.25 -0.81 2.72
N SER A 146 -20.19 -1.47 3.88
CA SER A 146 -19.15 -1.23 4.88
C SER A 146 -17.80 -1.79 4.45
N PHE A 147 -17.74 -3.09 4.11
CA PHE A 147 -16.49 -3.79 3.79
C PHE A 147 -16.19 -3.82 2.28
N PRO A 148 -14.93 -3.66 1.90
CA PRO A 148 -13.81 -3.11 2.65
C PRO A 148 -13.86 -1.57 2.77
N SER A 149 -13.11 -0.99 3.73
CA SER A 149 -13.04 0.46 3.89
C SER A 149 -12.21 1.12 2.78
N GLY A 150 -12.85 1.90 1.92
CA GLY A 150 -12.16 2.63 0.86
C GLY A 150 -11.14 3.65 1.37
N HIS A 151 -11.41 4.30 2.50
CA HIS A 151 -10.46 5.21 3.16
C HIS A 151 -9.21 4.48 3.62
N LEU A 152 -9.36 3.33 4.32
CA LEU A 152 -8.21 2.55 4.77
C LEU A 152 -7.34 2.07 3.60
N VAL A 153 -7.96 1.48 2.59
CA VAL A 153 -7.24 0.99 1.41
C VAL A 153 -6.49 2.14 0.73
N PHE A 154 -7.14 3.29 0.56
CA PHE A 154 -6.51 4.47 0.00
C PHE A 154 -5.31 4.94 0.84
N TYR A 155 -5.45 5.04 2.17
CA TYR A 155 -4.36 5.48 3.05
C TYR A 155 -3.15 4.57 2.97
N VAL A 156 -3.35 3.27 3.05
CA VAL A 156 -2.27 2.29 2.94
C VAL A 156 -1.57 2.41 1.58
N CYS A 157 -2.32 2.49 0.51
CA CYS A 157 -1.80 2.55 -0.84
C CYS A 157 -1.09 3.89 -1.12
N TYR A 158 -1.75 5.00 -0.83
CA TYR A 158 -1.27 6.33 -1.18
C TYR A 158 -0.14 6.79 -0.27
N PHE A 159 -0.39 6.82 1.05
CA PHE A 159 0.62 7.25 2.02
C PHE A 159 1.72 6.21 2.19
N GLY A 160 1.44 4.92 1.99
CA GLY A 160 2.47 3.88 1.93
C GLY A 160 3.41 4.04 0.74
N PHE A 161 2.88 4.41 -0.43
CA PHE A 161 3.73 4.72 -1.59
C PHE A 161 4.54 6.01 -1.39
N LEU A 162 3.94 7.05 -0.80
CA LEU A 162 4.67 8.27 -0.42
C LEU A 162 5.77 7.98 0.62
N TYR A 163 5.48 7.13 1.61
CA TYR A 163 6.47 6.68 2.59
C TYR A 163 7.67 6.02 1.90
N PHE A 164 7.40 5.12 0.96
CA PHE A 164 8.44 4.48 0.16
C PHE A 164 9.28 5.50 -0.62
N ILE A 165 8.64 6.44 -1.34
CA ILE A 165 9.36 7.50 -2.08
C ILE A 165 10.19 8.36 -1.14
N ALA A 166 9.62 8.78 -0.01
CA ALA A 166 10.33 9.60 0.97
C ALA A 166 11.57 8.88 1.51
N ARG A 167 11.42 7.59 1.85
CA ARG A 167 12.53 6.75 2.33
C ARG A 167 13.65 6.62 1.30
N GLU A 168 13.32 6.45 0.01
CA GLU A 168 14.30 6.23 -1.06
C GLU A 168 14.94 7.55 -1.55
N LYS A 169 14.21 8.66 -1.53
CA LYS A 169 14.62 9.90 -2.19
C LYS A 169 15.08 11.01 -1.24
N LEU A 170 14.60 11.03 0.01
CA LEU A 170 15.06 12.03 0.96
C LEU A 170 16.45 11.67 1.51
N PRO A 171 17.37 12.63 1.61
CA PRO A 171 18.71 12.40 2.13
C PRO A 171 18.66 11.78 3.53
N ALA A 172 19.47 10.74 3.77
CA ALA A 172 19.49 10.03 5.06
C ALA A 172 19.81 10.95 6.26
N LYS A 173 20.60 11.99 6.04
CA LYS A 173 21.00 12.98 7.04
C LYS A 173 20.00 14.13 7.22
N SER A 174 18.91 14.19 6.43
CA SER A 174 17.91 15.24 6.54
C SER A 174 17.06 15.07 7.79
N ILE A 175 16.94 16.12 8.61
CA ILE A 175 16.05 16.15 9.78
C ILE A 175 14.58 16.00 9.39
N PHE A 176 14.19 16.40 8.20
CA PHE A 176 12.81 16.27 7.70
C PHE A 176 12.43 14.84 7.35
N ARG A 177 13.42 13.97 7.04
CA ARG A 177 13.14 12.57 6.66
C ARG A 177 12.41 11.79 7.75
N PRO A 178 12.89 11.70 9.00
CA PRO A 178 12.16 10.99 10.04
C PRO A 178 10.79 11.63 10.33
N LEU A 179 10.67 12.93 10.31
CA LEU A 179 9.40 13.63 10.53
C LEU A 179 8.37 13.21 9.47
N VAL A 180 8.72 13.24 8.19
CA VAL A 180 7.83 12.82 7.09
C VAL A 180 7.45 11.34 7.23
N LEU A 181 8.44 10.47 7.49
CA LEU A 181 8.18 9.02 7.61
C LEU A 181 7.26 8.71 8.79
N VAL A 182 7.48 9.32 9.95
CA VAL A 182 6.63 9.15 11.13
C VAL A 182 5.22 9.67 10.86
N THR A 183 5.08 10.87 10.28
CA THR A 183 3.76 11.45 9.96
C THR A 183 2.97 10.53 9.03
N LEU A 184 3.58 10.01 7.96
CA LEU A 184 2.90 9.11 7.03
C LEU A 184 2.51 7.78 7.68
N ALA A 185 3.38 7.21 8.53
CA ALA A 185 3.09 5.98 9.26
C ALA A 185 1.95 6.19 10.28
N VAL A 186 1.96 7.30 11.01
CA VAL A 186 0.91 7.66 11.97
C VAL A 186 -0.44 7.86 11.27
N LEU A 187 -0.48 8.52 10.12
CA LEU A 187 -1.71 8.68 9.33
C LEU A 187 -2.29 7.31 8.93
N ILE A 188 -1.44 6.39 8.45
CA ILE A 188 -1.87 5.03 8.09
C ILE A 188 -2.41 4.27 9.32
N ALA A 189 -1.76 4.40 10.47
CA ALA A 189 -2.20 3.72 11.68
C ALA A 189 -3.52 4.30 12.24
N LEU A 190 -3.64 5.63 12.24
CA LEU A 190 -4.79 6.31 12.84
C LEU A 190 -6.06 6.27 12.00
N VAL A 191 -5.96 6.09 10.68
CA VAL A 191 -7.17 6.12 9.83
C VAL A 191 -8.17 5.05 10.24
N GLY A 192 -7.74 3.83 10.58
CA GLY A 192 -8.65 2.77 11.04
C GLY A 192 -9.39 3.17 12.31
N LEU A 193 -8.66 3.69 13.29
CA LEU A 193 -9.25 4.19 14.54
C LEU A 193 -10.22 5.35 14.28
N SER A 194 -9.87 6.27 13.37
CA SER A 194 -10.75 7.39 13.05
C SER A 194 -12.05 6.92 12.39
N ARG A 195 -11.99 5.91 11.51
CA ARG A 195 -13.22 5.36 10.88
C ARG A 195 -14.12 4.63 11.87
N LEU A 196 -13.53 3.94 12.85
CA LEU A 196 -14.25 3.30 13.93
C LEU A 196 -14.89 4.35 14.87
N TYR A 197 -14.10 5.35 15.30
CA TYR A 197 -14.58 6.45 16.16
C TYR A 197 -15.73 7.23 15.54
N LEU A 198 -15.62 7.51 14.22
CA LEU A 198 -16.66 8.23 13.48
C LEU A 198 -17.90 7.36 13.17
N GLY A 199 -17.92 6.09 13.58
CA GLY A 199 -19.05 5.18 13.35
C GLY A 199 -19.33 4.90 11.88
N GLU A 200 -18.30 4.96 11.04
CA GLU A 200 -18.47 4.80 9.59
C GLU A 200 -18.09 3.40 9.10
N HIS A 201 -17.37 2.63 9.92
CA HIS A 201 -16.96 1.25 9.68
C HIS A 201 -16.96 0.44 10.97
N TRP A 202 -17.12 -0.87 10.83
CA TRP A 202 -16.98 -1.82 11.92
C TRP A 202 -15.50 -2.18 12.17
N LEU A 203 -15.19 -2.61 13.40
CA LEU A 203 -13.84 -3.10 13.74
C LEU A 203 -13.43 -4.27 12.84
N SER A 204 -14.35 -5.18 12.51
CA SER A 204 -14.12 -6.32 11.62
C SER A 204 -13.76 -5.94 10.18
N ASP A 205 -14.07 -4.71 9.73
CA ASP A 205 -13.70 -4.23 8.41
C ASP A 205 -12.22 -3.86 8.29
N LEU A 206 -11.58 -3.52 9.42
CA LEU A 206 -10.23 -2.95 9.43
C LEU A 206 -9.15 -3.93 8.94
N PRO A 207 -9.05 -5.16 9.48
CA PRO A 207 -7.99 -6.10 9.08
C PRO A 207 -7.99 -6.38 7.59
N GLY A 208 -9.15 -6.65 7.01
CA GLY A 208 -9.30 -6.92 5.58
C GLY A 208 -8.94 -5.72 4.71
N SER A 209 -9.31 -4.52 5.15
CA SER A 209 -8.98 -3.29 4.43
C SER A 209 -7.48 -2.98 4.45
N TYR A 210 -6.81 -3.15 5.59
CA TYR A 210 -5.35 -3.00 5.69
C TYR A 210 -4.61 -4.02 4.82
N LEU A 211 -5.04 -5.28 4.82
CA LEU A 211 -4.42 -6.34 4.03
C LEU A 211 -4.61 -6.12 2.52
N LEU A 212 -5.81 -5.72 2.11
CA LEU A 212 -6.09 -5.36 0.71
C LEU A 212 -5.20 -4.20 0.25
N GLY A 213 -5.12 -3.14 1.07
CA GLY A 213 -4.25 -2.00 0.77
C GLY A 213 -2.77 -2.37 0.70
N ALA A 214 -2.29 -3.17 1.66
CA ALA A 214 -0.89 -3.63 1.68
C ALA A 214 -0.56 -4.51 0.46
N PHE A 215 -1.48 -5.39 0.06
CA PHE A 215 -1.31 -6.21 -1.15
C PHE A 215 -1.20 -5.35 -2.41
N TRP A 216 -2.15 -4.43 -2.62
CA TRP A 216 -2.12 -3.57 -3.80
C TRP A 216 -0.89 -2.66 -3.83
N LEU A 217 -0.51 -2.09 -2.68
CA LEU A 217 0.72 -1.33 -2.52
C LEU A 217 1.95 -2.17 -2.92
N TYR A 218 2.04 -3.41 -2.44
CA TYR A 218 3.12 -4.33 -2.78
C TYR A 218 3.23 -4.54 -4.30
N VAL A 219 2.10 -4.77 -4.98
CA VAL A 219 2.05 -4.91 -6.44
C VAL A 219 2.59 -3.65 -7.13
N CYS A 220 2.12 -2.47 -6.71
CA CYS A 220 2.55 -1.19 -7.28
C CYS A 220 4.05 -0.94 -7.05
N LEU A 221 4.58 -1.22 -5.86
CA LEU A 221 6.00 -1.07 -5.55
C LEU A 221 6.87 -2.04 -6.35
N LYS A 222 6.42 -3.27 -6.53
CA LYS A 222 7.12 -4.26 -7.37
C LYS A 222 7.19 -3.80 -8.82
N LEU A 223 6.09 -3.33 -9.40
CA LEU A 223 6.03 -2.81 -10.76
C LEU A 223 6.89 -1.54 -10.92
N TYR A 224 6.86 -0.64 -9.94
CA TYR A 224 7.70 0.56 -9.91
C TYR A 224 9.19 0.21 -9.99
N ARG A 225 9.64 -0.76 -9.18
CA ARG A 225 11.04 -1.22 -9.17
C ARG A 225 11.45 -1.92 -10.46
N LEU A 226 10.57 -2.76 -11.02
CA LEU A 226 10.82 -3.43 -12.31
C LEU A 226 10.99 -2.42 -13.45
N TRP A 227 10.14 -1.40 -13.49
CA TRP A 227 10.27 -0.33 -14.49
C TRP A 227 11.58 0.46 -14.33
N ALA A 228 11.98 0.78 -13.08
CA ALA A 228 13.27 1.43 -12.83
C ALA A 228 14.45 0.63 -13.39
N GLY A 229 14.55 -0.63 -13.03
CA GLY A 229 15.65 -1.49 -13.47
C GLY A 229 15.67 -1.77 -14.99
N ALA A 230 14.54 -1.70 -15.68
CA ALA A 230 14.49 -1.81 -17.13
C ALA A 230 15.10 -0.57 -17.82
N ARG A 231 14.78 0.63 -17.33
CA ARG A 231 15.34 1.89 -17.88
C ARG A 231 16.83 2.04 -17.63
N ASP A 232 17.31 1.64 -16.47
CA ASP A 232 18.75 1.70 -16.15
C ASP A 232 19.54 0.77 -17.07
N ARG A 233 19.02 -0.42 -17.38
CA ARG A 233 19.59 -1.34 -18.37
C ARG A 233 19.60 -0.75 -19.79
N GLN A 234 18.51 -0.12 -20.22
CA GLN A 234 18.45 0.51 -21.55
C GLN A 234 19.45 1.67 -21.67
N ARG A 235 19.59 2.51 -20.63
CA ARG A 235 20.58 3.58 -20.60
C ARG A 235 22.00 3.02 -20.70
N PHE A 236 22.35 2.03 -19.89
CA PHE A 236 23.65 1.38 -19.92
C PHE A 236 24.00 0.81 -21.31
N MET A 237 23.03 0.14 -21.97
CA MET A 237 23.19 -0.38 -23.32
C MET A 237 23.40 0.76 -24.33
N ALA A 238 22.64 1.83 -24.26
CA ALA A 238 22.74 2.98 -25.16
C ALA A 238 24.11 3.69 -25.02
N GLU A 239 24.58 3.90 -23.79
CA GLU A 239 25.89 4.50 -23.50
C GLU A 239 27.06 3.59 -23.97
N SER A 240 26.92 2.28 -23.80
CA SER A 240 27.90 1.29 -24.28
C SER A 240 28.02 1.31 -25.81
N ILE A 241 26.93 1.46 -26.55
CA ILE A 241 26.91 1.54 -28.01
C ILE A 241 27.48 2.89 -28.49
N ALA A 242 27.16 3.99 -27.78
CA ALA A 242 27.67 5.32 -28.13
C ALA A 242 29.18 5.48 -27.90
N GLY A 243 29.75 4.76 -26.94
CA GLY A 243 31.19 4.77 -26.64
C GLY A 243 32.06 3.94 -27.65
N TYR A 244 31.43 3.19 -28.55
CA TYR A 244 32.10 2.45 -29.63
C TYR A 244 32.11 3.21 -30.98
N ARG A 245 31.61 4.44 -31.03
CA ARG A 245 31.69 5.33 -32.21
C ARG A 245 32.66 6.48 -31.93
#